data_034b2f181a274f641170cf47ac43d5e2
#
_entry.id   034b2f181a274f641170cf47ac43d5e2
#
_cell.length_a   1.000
_cell.length_b   1.000
_cell.length_c   1.000
_cell.angle_alpha   90.00
_cell.angle_beta   90.00
_cell.angle_gamma   90.00
#
_symmetry.space_group_name_H-M   'P 1'
#
loop_
_entity.id
_entity.type
_entity.pdbx_description
1 polymer ?
#
loop_
_entity_poly.entity_id
_entity_poly.type
_entity_poly.pdbx_seq_one_letter_code
_entity_poly.pdbx_strand_id
1 'polypeptide(L)'
;MKTSRRTFIKTGAMVALGTAILPKSVFASQKQKGIVGIQLYSVRDDMMKDPIGSLTQLAKMGYVYVEHANYINRKFYTYSAPEFRKVLDGLGLKMISGHTVMGKQHWDETKKDFSDSWKETVVDAATLGQKWVISPYMDESMRKTYDDFKRYMDVFNKSGELCKKSGMKFGYHNHDFEFSQKLNGEKIFDIIMKSIDPNLVVVQLDMGNLYNGGAIALDVINQYPGRFEIMHVKDEIATKSGNEKFESTILGEGIVDTKKVVELTAIKGGTRCYIIEQESYGDKTPMYCAKADLDIMKKWGH
;
A
#
# COMPACT_ATOMS: atom_id res chain seq x y z
N MET A 1 27.59 53.04 -52.99
CA MET A 1 28.73 52.45 -53.79
C MET A 1 29.30 51.31 -52.93
N LYS A 2 28.97 50.14 -53.29
CA LYS A 2 29.80 49.12 -53.95
C LYS A 2 31.02 48.66 -53.13
N THR A 3 30.90 47.39 -52.71
CA THR A 3 31.90 46.27 -52.81
C THR A 3 32.98 46.23 -51.72
N SER A 4 33.52 45.17 -51.26
CA SER A 4 33.61 43.76 -51.71
C SER A 4 34.32 42.94 -50.67
N ARG A 5 33.87 41.77 -50.49
CA ARG A 5 34.49 40.42 -50.25
C ARG A 5 36.03 40.29 -50.06
N ARG A 6 36.37 39.44 -49.13
CA ARG A 6 37.52 38.50 -49.03
C ARG A 6 38.82 39.05 -48.49
N THR A 7 39.25 38.49 -47.36
CA THR A 7 40.54 37.84 -47.29
C THR A 7 40.53 36.76 -46.16
N PHE A 8 40.92 35.60 -46.57
CA PHE A 8 41.10 34.38 -45.79
C PHE A 8 42.57 34.34 -45.36
N ILE A 9 42.88 34.23 -44.07
CA ILE A 9 44.21 33.87 -43.64
C ILE A 9 44.09 32.78 -42.58
N LYS A 10 44.75 31.64 -42.94
CA LYS A 10 45.02 30.47 -42.11
C LYS A 10 46.03 30.82 -41.04
N THR A 11 45.84 30.37 -39.81
CA THR A 11 46.96 29.96 -38.96
C THR A 11 46.51 28.96 -37.89
N GLY A 12 47.11 27.81 -37.92
CA GLY A 12 47.65 27.06 -36.80
C GLY A 12 46.66 26.38 -35.83
N ALA A 13 46.43 25.10 -36.08
CA ALA A 13 45.89 24.19 -35.10
C ALA A 13 46.83 24.05 -33.88
N MET A 14 46.25 24.21 -32.66
CA MET A 14 46.74 23.55 -31.47
C MET A 14 45.54 22.90 -30.79
N VAL A 15 45.47 21.56 -30.93
CA VAL A 15 44.53 20.72 -30.25
C VAL A 15 44.99 20.58 -28.79
N ALA A 16 44.40 21.35 -27.89
CA ALA A 16 44.50 21.07 -26.47
C ALA A 16 43.32 20.13 -26.12
N LEU A 17 43.61 18.85 -25.95
CA LEU A 17 42.72 17.89 -25.33
C LEU A 17 42.52 18.30 -23.86
N GLY A 18 41.60 19.19 -23.59
CA GLY A 18 41.05 19.43 -22.28
C GLY A 18 40.02 18.34 -22.01
N THR A 19 40.38 17.34 -21.22
CA THR A 19 39.44 16.44 -20.58
C THR A 19 38.53 17.30 -19.65
N ALA A 20 37.40 17.73 -20.19
CA ALA A 20 36.35 18.28 -19.37
C ALA A 20 35.87 17.18 -18.44
N ILE A 21 36.38 17.15 -17.22
CA ILE A 21 35.79 16.44 -16.10
C ILE A 21 34.46 17.17 -15.81
N LEU A 22 33.38 16.72 -16.45
CA LEU A 22 32.06 17.09 -16.06
C LEU A 22 31.92 16.67 -14.59
N PRO A 23 31.57 17.57 -13.66
CA PRO A 23 31.24 17.15 -12.34
C PRO A 23 30.06 16.21 -12.49
N LYS A 24 30.24 14.95 -12.06
CA LYS A 24 29.09 14.07 -11.78
C LYS A 24 28.26 14.83 -10.75
N SER A 25 27.24 15.57 -11.22
CA SER A 25 26.20 16.05 -10.34
C SER A 25 25.62 14.81 -9.69
N VAL A 26 26.06 14.54 -8.47
CA VAL A 26 25.37 13.65 -7.55
C VAL A 26 24.04 14.34 -7.33
N PHE A 27 23.06 14.04 -8.18
CA PHE A 27 21.68 14.22 -7.81
C PHE A 27 21.47 13.28 -6.62
N ALA A 28 21.72 13.82 -5.44
CA ALA A 28 21.13 13.28 -4.24
C ALA A 28 19.63 13.39 -4.50
N SER A 29 19.02 12.30 -4.94
CA SER A 29 17.58 12.16 -5.03
C SER A 29 17.09 12.55 -3.64
N GLN A 30 16.48 13.73 -3.50
CA GLN A 30 15.78 14.08 -2.28
C GLN A 30 14.79 12.94 -2.06
N LYS A 31 15.02 12.19 -0.99
CA LYS A 31 14.13 11.10 -0.57
C LYS A 31 12.73 11.71 -0.49
N GLN A 32 11.89 11.43 -1.47
CA GLN A 32 10.52 11.93 -1.45
C GLN A 32 9.87 11.28 -0.24
N LYS A 33 9.50 12.10 0.76
CA LYS A 33 8.85 11.59 1.97
C LYS A 33 7.59 10.84 1.56
N GLY A 34 7.50 9.58 1.97
CA GLY A 34 6.32 8.78 1.71
C GLY A 34 5.11 9.33 2.49
N ILE A 35 3.93 9.05 1.99
CA ILE A 35 2.67 9.31 2.70
C ILE A 35 2.63 8.38 3.91
N VAL A 36 2.29 8.90 5.09
CA VAL A 36 1.98 8.10 6.28
C VAL A 36 0.49 8.21 6.57
N GLY A 37 -0.17 7.08 6.70
CA GLY A 37 -1.58 6.96 7.05
C GLY A 37 -1.81 5.93 8.15
N ILE A 38 -3.07 5.73 8.53
CA ILE A 38 -3.49 4.70 9.47
C ILE A 38 -4.60 3.86 8.87
N GLN A 39 -4.51 2.54 9.05
CA GLN A 39 -5.63 1.63 8.83
C GLN A 39 -6.63 1.80 9.99
N LEU A 40 -7.88 2.14 9.66
CA LEU A 40 -8.90 2.40 10.68
C LEU A 40 -9.33 1.16 11.47
N TYR A 41 -8.90 -0.04 11.04
CA TYR A 41 -9.02 -1.26 11.82
C TYR A 41 -8.21 -1.20 13.13
N SER A 42 -7.13 -0.44 13.15
CA SER A 42 -6.32 -0.18 14.36
C SER A 42 -7.10 0.54 15.47
N VAL A 43 -8.22 1.15 15.14
CA VAL A 43 -9.12 1.83 16.10
C VAL A 43 -10.57 1.40 15.86
N ARG A 44 -10.75 0.13 15.46
CA ARG A 44 -12.05 -0.42 14.98
C ARG A 44 -13.20 -0.22 15.94
N ASP A 45 -12.97 -0.45 17.22
CA ASP A 45 -14.03 -0.34 18.23
C ASP A 45 -14.46 1.12 18.44
N ASP A 46 -13.48 2.04 18.44
CA ASP A 46 -13.74 3.48 18.51
C ASP A 46 -14.49 3.94 17.25
N MET A 47 -14.05 3.48 16.06
CA MET A 47 -14.71 3.79 14.78
C MET A 47 -16.13 3.25 14.69
N MET A 48 -16.41 2.07 15.23
CA MET A 48 -17.78 1.51 15.25
C MET A 48 -18.67 2.24 16.22
N LYS A 49 -18.15 2.77 17.31
CA LYS A 49 -18.89 3.49 18.35
C LYS A 49 -19.17 4.94 17.95
N ASP A 50 -18.14 5.67 17.49
CA ASP A 50 -18.21 7.08 17.11
C ASP A 50 -17.20 7.39 15.99
N PRO A 51 -17.57 7.17 14.72
CA PRO A 51 -16.66 7.39 13.59
C PRO A 51 -16.13 8.82 13.50
N ILE A 52 -16.99 9.82 13.74
CA ILE A 52 -16.61 11.24 13.60
C ILE A 52 -15.70 11.66 14.75
N GLY A 53 -15.99 11.26 15.98
CA GLY A 53 -15.14 11.52 17.13
C GLY A 53 -13.77 10.86 17.00
N SER A 54 -13.73 9.62 16.53
CA SER A 54 -12.48 8.89 16.28
C SER A 54 -11.62 9.55 15.20
N LEU A 55 -12.21 9.89 14.06
CA LEU A 55 -11.51 10.61 12.99
C LEU A 55 -11.03 12.00 13.46
N THR A 56 -11.81 12.69 14.26
CA THR A 56 -11.42 13.98 14.86
C THR A 56 -10.19 13.83 15.76
N GLN A 57 -10.13 12.77 16.57
CA GLN A 57 -8.96 12.48 17.41
C GLN A 57 -7.73 12.17 16.56
N LEU A 58 -7.86 11.31 15.52
CA LEU A 58 -6.75 11.00 14.60
C LEU A 58 -6.23 12.24 13.88
N ALA A 59 -7.12 13.12 13.39
CA ALA A 59 -6.73 14.39 12.78
C ALA A 59 -5.96 15.30 13.76
N LYS A 60 -6.42 15.41 15.03
CA LYS A 60 -5.71 16.16 16.09
C LYS A 60 -4.35 15.57 16.46
N MET A 61 -4.14 14.26 16.32
CA MET A 61 -2.83 13.62 16.48
C MET A 61 -1.86 13.96 15.35
N GLY A 62 -2.39 14.42 14.21
CA GLY A 62 -1.61 14.80 13.03
C GLY A 62 -1.63 13.79 11.90
N TYR A 63 -2.55 12.82 11.91
CA TYR A 63 -2.84 12.03 10.73
C TYR A 63 -3.50 12.90 9.65
N VAL A 64 -3.11 12.67 8.40
CA VAL A 64 -3.71 13.30 7.21
C VAL A 64 -4.35 12.24 6.32
N TYR A 65 -3.82 11.04 6.35
CA TYR A 65 -4.25 9.95 5.49
C TYR A 65 -4.82 8.80 6.31
N VAL A 66 -5.92 8.23 5.83
CA VAL A 66 -6.59 7.09 6.46
C VAL A 66 -6.94 6.05 5.41
N GLU A 67 -7.01 4.80 5.85
CA GLU A 67 -7.50 3.67 5.07
C GLU A 67 -8.69 3.05 5.79
N HIS A 68 -9.84 2.86 5.11
CA HIS A 68 -11.01 2.29 5.77
C HIS A 68 -10.92 0.76 5.88
N ALA A 69 -11.61 0.22 6.90
CA ALA A 69 -11.80 -1.21 7.11
C ALA A 69 -13.28 -1.62 7.16
N ASN A 70 -14.19 -0.68 6.91
CA ASN A 70 -15.63 -0.95 6.95
C ASN A 70 -16.31 -0.30 5.75
N TYR A 71 -16.79 -1.15 4.84
CA TYR A 71 -17.66 -0.77 3.73
C TYR A 71 -18.70 -1.87 3.54
N ILE A 72 -19.93 -1.58 3.92
CA ILE A 72 -21.04 -2.53 3.91
C ILE A 72 -22.26 -1.85 3.31
N ASN A 73 -22.93 -2.50 2.35
CA ASN A 73 -24.14 -1.99 1.72
C ASN A 73 -23.98 -0.55 1.20
N ARG A 74 -22.86 -0.27 0.54
CA ARG A 74 -22.51 1.04 -0.02
C ARG A 74 -22.34 2.16 1.02
N LYS A 75 -22.00 1.79 2.24
CA LYS A 75 -21.77 2.74 3.34
C LYS A 75 -20.42 2.50 4.00
N PHE A 76 -19.74 3.58 4.30
CA PHE A 76 -18.52 3.62 5.10
C PHE A 76 -18.90 4.04 6.52
N TYR A 77 -18.76 3.14 7.50
CA TYR A 77 -19.15 3.42 8.89
C TYR A 77 -20.54 4.09 8.99
N THR A 78 -21.53 3.58 8.26
CA THR A 78 -22.93 4.05 8.15
C THR A 78 -23.18 5.23 7.21
N TYR A 79 -22.18 5.96 6.75
CA TYR A 79 -22.29 7.10 5.82
C TYR A 79 -22.18 6.64 4.35
N SER A 80 -22.94 7.26 3.47
CA SER A 80 -22.70 7.15 2.03
C SER A 80 -21.36 7.75 1.64
N ALA A 81 -20.81 7.38 0.46
CA ALA A 81 -19.52 7.91 0.00
C ALA A 81 -19.48 9.45 -0.06
N PRO A 82 -20.50 10.18 -0.59
CA PRO A 82 -20.48 11.63 -0.56
C PRO A 82 -20.56 12.25 0.85
N GLU A 83 -21.31 11.63 1.77
CA GLU A 83 -21.39 12.10 3.15
C GLU A 83 -20.05 11.90 3.87
N PHE A 84 -19.46 10.69 3.73
CA PHE A 84 -18.19 10.40 4.38
C PHE A 84 -17.06 11.24 3.83
N ARG A 85 -17.07 11.53 2.52
CA ARG A 85 -16.13 12.45 1.90
C ARG A 85 -16.19 13.85 2.53
N LYS A 86 -17.41 14.39 2.78
CA LYS A 86 -17.57 15.68 3.46
C LYS A 86 -17.04 15.68 4.89
N VAL A 87 -17.23 14.58 5.62
CA VAL A 87 -16.66 14.41 6.97
C VAL A 87 -15.14 14.48 6.91
N LEU A 88 -14.53 13.70 6.02
CA LEU A 88 -13.07 13.68 5.87
C LEU A 88 -12.51 15.05 5.46
N ASP A 89 -13.11 15.70 4.48
CA ASP A 89 -12.69 17.03 4.00
C ASP A 89 -12.79 18.07 5.13
N GLY A 90 -13.88 18.03 5.93
CA GLY A 90 -14.07 18.91 7.08
C GLY A 90 -13.03 18.73 8.21
N LEU A 91 -12.42 17.56 8.30
CA LEU A 91 -11.36 17.23 9.25
C LEU A 91 -9.95 17.35 8.66
N GLY A 92 -9.82 17.70 7.37
CA GLY A 92 -8.54 17.73 6.67
C GLY A 92 -7.94 16.34 6.41
N LEU A 93 -8.75 15.27 6.51
CA LEU A 93 -8.34 13.90 6.25
C LEU A 93 -8.55 13.49 4.79
N LYS A 94 -7.78 12.54 4.32
CA LYS A 94 -7.87 11.97 2.96
C LYS A 94 -7.93 10.45 3.04
N MET A 95 -8.97 9.87 2.45
CA MET A 95 -9.07 8.42 2.27
C MET A 95 -8.22 8.02 1.07
N ILE A 96 -7.01 7.49 1.34
CA ILE A 96 -6.06 7.17 0.27
C ILE A 96 -6.28 5.77 -0.32
N SER A 97 -6.77 4.86 0.49
CA SER A 97 -7.06 3.46 0.18
C SER A 97 -8.17 2.92 1.07
N GLY A 98 -8.59 1.70 0.83
CA GLY A 98 -9.58 1.05 1.67
C GLY A 98 -9.67 -0.43 1.42
N HIS A 99 -9.96 -1.16 2.50
CA HIS A 99 -10.15 -2.59 2.49
C HIS A 99 -11.60 -2.95 2.14
N THR A 100 -11.78 -3.58 0.98
CA THR A 100 -13.06 -4.14 0.54
C THR A 100 -12.82 -5.50 -0.11
N VAL A 101 -13.34 -6.55 0.50
CA VAL A 101 -13.13 -7.93 0.03
C VAL A 101 -13.76 -8.13 -1.35
N MET A 102 -12.94 -8.52 -2.32
CA MET A 102 -13.44 -9.01 -3.61
C MET A 102 -13.63 -10.53 -3.53
N GLY A 103 -14.88 -10.97 -3.41
CA GLY A 103 -15.26 -12.37 -3.35
C GLY A 103 -15.75 -12.92 -4.69
N LYS A 104 -16.00 -14.22 -4.77
CA LYS A 104 -16.49 -14.91 -5.98
C LYS A 104 -17.77 -14.30 -6.57
N GLN A 105 -18.67 -13.81 -5.71
CA GLN A 105 -19.94 -13.20 -6.09
C GLN A 105 -19.76 -11.92 -6.92
N HIS A 106 -18.57 -11.35 -6.93
CA HIS A 106 -18.30 -10.10 -7.66
C HIS A 106 -17.91 -10.31 -9.13
N TRP A 107 -17.68 -11.56 -9.57
CA TRP A 107 -17.34 -11.89 -10.95
C TRP A 107 -18.31 -12.92 -11.52
N ASP A 108 -18.93 -12.61 -12.67
CA ASP A 108 -19.79 -13.53 -13.42
C ASP A 108 -18.98 -14.18 -14.53
N GLU A 109 -18.68 -15.47 -14.35
CA GLU A 109 -17.89 -16.24 -15.34
C GLU A 109 -18.60 -16.41 -16.69
N THR A 110 -19.93 -16.37 -16.72
CA THR A 110 -20.70 -16.52 -17.94
C THR A 110 -20.71 -15.23 -18.75
N LYS A 111 -20.94 -14.12 -18.09
CA LYS A 111 -20.95 -12.79 -18.72
C LYS A 111 -19.56 -12.21 -18.93
N LYS A 112 -18.55 -12.78 -18.27
CA LYS A 112 -17.17 -12.23 -18.23
C LYS A 112 -17.15 -10.77 -17.76
N ASP A 113 -17.97 -10.46 -16.77
CA ASP A 113 -18.13 -9.09 -16.24
C ASP A 113 -18.31 -9.09 -14.72
N PHE A 114 -18.03 -7.93 -14.11
CA PHE A 114 -18.24 -7.73 -12.69
C PHE A 114 -19.73 -7.53 -12.37
N SER A 115 -20.12 -7.96 -11.18
CA SER A 115 -21.43 -7.64 -10.62
C SER A 115 -21.59 -6.12 -10.44
N ASP A 116 -22.82 -5.65 -10.43
CA ASP A 116 -23.12 -4.23 -10.20
C ASP A 116 -22.58 -3.78 -8.83
N SER A 117 -22.67 -4.65 -7.81
CA SER A 117 -22.13 -4.33 -6.47
C SER A 117 -20.63 -4.04 -6.49
N TRP A 118 -19.82 -4.77 -7.29
CA TRP A 118 -18.38 -4.46 -7.39
C TRP A 118 -18.12 -3.19 -8.19
N LYS A 119 -18.87 -2.95 -9.26
CA LYS A 119 -18.79 -1.69 -10.03
C LYS A 119 -19.13 -0.49 -9.15
N GLU A 120 -20.17 -0.61 -8.33
CA GLU A 120 -20.58 0.41 -7.37
C GLU A 120 -19.52 0.64 -6.28
N THR A 121 -18.86 -0.42 -5.80
CA THR A 121 -17.73 -0.31 -4.88
C THR A 121 -16.62 0.57 -5.46
N VAL A 122 -16.26 0.35 -6.73
CA VAL A 122 -15.22 1.16 -7.40
C VAL A 122 -15.66 2.62 -7.55
N VAL A 123 -16.94 2.88 -7.84
CA VAL A 123 -17.49 4.25 -7.93
C VAL A 123 -17.45 4.94 -6.56
N ASP A 124 -17.86 4.25 -5.51
CA ASP A 124 -17.87 4.79 -4.15
C ASP A 124 -16.44 5.07 -3.64
N ALA A 125 -15.48 4.18 -3.96
CA ALA A 125 -14.06 4.39 -3.67
C ALA A 125 -13.49 5.62 -4.39
N ALA A 126 -13.83 5.80 -5.67
CA ALA A 126 -13.44 6.98 -6.44
C ALA A 126 -14.04 8.27 -5.85
N THR A 127 -15.29 8.23 -5.39
CA THR A 127 -15.97 9.37 -4.72
C THR A 127 -15.21 9.79 -3.46
N LEU A 128 -14.66 8.84 -2.71
CA LEU A 128 -13.81 9.14 -1.54
C LEU A 128 -12.42 9.66 -1.92
N GLY A 129 -12.00 9.53 -3.18
CA GLY A 129 -10.69 9.94 -3.64
C GLY A 129 -9.59 8.92 -3.39
N GLN A 130 -9.95 7.65 -3.27
CA GLN A 130 -8.99 6.55 -3.13
C GLN A 130 -8.07 6.45 -4.37
N LYS A 131 -6.85 6.02 -4.14
CA LYS A 131 -5.90 5.63 -5.19
C LYS A 131 -5.83 4.12 -5.35
N TRP A 132 -6.15 3.39 -4.29
CA TRP A 132 -6.13 1.93 -4.26
C TRP A 132 -7.41 1.39 -3.63
N VAL A 133 -8.04 0.44 -4.33
CA VAL A 133 -9.12 -0.41 -3.80
C VAL A 133 -8.49 -1.74 -3.43
N ILE A 134 -8.32 -1.99 -2.14
CA ILE A 134 -7.56 -3.14 -1.64
C ILE A 134 -8.50 -4.25 -1.21
N SER A 135 -8.32 -5.47 -1.75
CA SER A 135 -8.92 -6.67 -1.18
C SER A 135 -8.01 -7.20 -0.08
N PRO A 136 -8.45 -7.16 1.19
CA PRO A 136 -7.61 -7.58 2.31
C PRO A 136 -7.62 -9.10 2.52
N TYR A 137 -8.43 -9.84 1.79
CA TYR A 137 -8.63 -11.25 2.03
C TYR A 137 -8.98 -12.01 0.77
N MET A 138 -8.61 -13.27 0.74
CA MET A 138 -8.98 -14.24 -0.29
C MET A 138 -9.57 -15.48 0.36
N ASP A 139 -10.84 -15.76 0.05
CA ASP A 139 -11.55 -16.94 0.54
C ASP A 139 -10.81 -18.24 0.17
N GLU A 140 -10.79 -19.19 1.08
CA GLU A 140 -10.10 -20.47 0.88
C GLU A 140 -10.62 -21.21 -0.35
N SER A 141 -11.91 -21.08 -0.68
CA SER A 141 -12.51 -21.69 -1.87
C SER A 141 -11.94 -21.19 -3.19
N MET A 142 -11.26 -20.03 -3.20
CA MET A 142 -10.62 -19.43 -4.38
C MET A 142 -9.18 -19.88 -4.59
N ARG A 143 -8.62 -20.57 -3.59
CA ARG A 143 -7.24 -21.05 -3.56
C ARG A 143 -7.14 -22.56 -3.30
N LYS A 144 -8.19 -23.34 -3.58
CA LYS A 144 -8.20 -24.79 -3.39
C LYS A 144 -7.28 -25.52 -4.37
N THR A 145 -7.26 -25.08 -5.62
CA THR A 145 -6.41 -25.64 -6.67
C THR A 145 -5.56 -24.55 -7.30
N TYR A 146 -4.45 -24.94 -7.92
CA TYR A 146 -3.59 -24.01 -8.65
C TYR A 146 -4.35 -23.30 -9.79
N ASP A 147 -5.19 -24.03 -10.52
CA ASP A 147 -5.94 -23.49 -11.66
C ASP A 147 -7.04 -22.52 -11.20
N ASP A 148 -7.74 -22.82 -10.10
CA ASP A 148 -8.72 -21.89 -9.51
C ASP A 148 -8.02 -20.59 -9.08
N PHE A 149 -6.88 -20.74 -8.42
CA PHE A 149 -6.09 -19.60 -7.96
C PHE A 149 -5.61 -18.73 -9.13
N LYS A 150 -5.09 -19.34 -10.19
CA LYS A 150 -4.64 -18.61 -11.39
C LYS A 150 -5.79 -17.84 -12.05
N ARG A 151 -6.97 -18.48 -12.21
CA ARG A 151 -8.18 -17.79 -12.71
C ARG A 151 -8.54 -16.58 -11.85
N TYR A 152 -8.36 -16.69 -10.56
CA TYR A 152 -8.66 -15.60 -9.65
C TYR A 152 -7.68 -14.44 -9.79
N MET A 153 -6.42 -14.72 -10.06
CA MET A 153 -5.42 -13.68 -10.38
C MET A 153 -5.78 -12.95 -11.69
N ASP A 154 -6.34 -13.64 -12.66
CA ASP A 154 -6.87 -12.99 -13.87
C ASP A 154 -8.06 -12.06 -13.55
N VAL A 155 -8.94 -12.45 -12.62
CA VAL A 155 -10.03 -11.57 -12.14
C VAL A 155 -9.45 -10.34 -11.39
N PHE A 156 -8.36 -10.48 -10.65
CA PHE A 156 -7.66 -9.35 -10.03
C PHE A 156 -7.16 -8.37 -11.08
N ASN A 157 -6.53 -8.85 -12.16
CA ASN A 157 -6.09 -8.01 -13.27
C ASN A 157 -7.27 -7.27 -13.92
N LYS A 158 -8.40 -7.93 -14.14
CA LYS A 158 -9.64 -7.31 -14.64
C LYS A 158 -10.20 -6.26 -13.69
N SER A 159 -10.15 -6.51 -12.36
CA SER A 159 -10.52 -5.51 -11.36
C SER A 159 -9.59 -4.29 -11.44
N GLY A 160 -8.31 -4.51 -11.68
CA GLY A 160 -7.34 -3.44 -11.94
C GLY A 160 -7.70 -2.61 -13.18
N GLU A 161 -8.13 -3.27 -14.28
CA GLU A 161 -8.63 -2.57 -15.48
C GLU A 161 -9.89 -1.73 -15.17
N LEU A 162 -10.80 -2.25 -14.34
CA LEU A 162 -11.98 -1.52 -13.91
C LEU A 162 -11.59 -0.30 -13.05
N CYS A 163 -10.74 -0.46 -12.05
CA CYS A 163 -10.26 0.61 -11.19
C CYS A 163 -9.52 1.70 -11.98
N LYS A 164 -8.73 1.30 -13.00
CA LYS A 164 -7.98 2.22 -13.86
C LYS A 164 -8.88 3.20 -14.60
N LYS A 165 -10.11 2.83 -14.97
CA LYS A 165 -11.09 3.72 -15.61
C LYS A 165 -11.47 4.91 -14.71
N SER A 166 -11.31 4.74 -13.40
CA SER A 166 -11.53 5.80 -12.39
C SER A 166 -10.21 6.39 -11.84
N GLY A 167 -9.08 6.13 -12.50
CA GLY A 167 -7.77 6.65 -12.10
C GLY A 167 -7.16 5.96 -10.86
N MET A 168 -7.65 4.79 -10.49
CA MET A 168 -7.21 3.99 -9.36
C MET A 168 -6.52 2.70 -9.82
N LYS A 169 -5.84 2.00 -8.89
CA LYS A 169 -5.42 0.61 -9.05
C LYS A 169 -6.23 -0.29 -8.13
N PHE A 170 -6.40 -1.53 -8.51
CA PHE A 170 -6.80 -2.59 -7.60
C PHE A 170 -5.59 -3.02 -6.78
N GLY A 171 -5.80 -3.56 -5.59
CA GLY A 171 -4.71 -4.06 -4.75
C GLY A 171 -5.10 -5.32 -3.99
N TYR A 172 -4.09 -6.04 -3.55
CA TYR A 172 -4.22 -7.19 -2.67
C TYR A 172 -3.31 -7.00 -1.45
N HIS A 173 -3.85 -7.22 -0.27
CA HIS A 173 -3.16 -7.21 1.00
C HIS A 173 -2.91 -8.65 1.45
N ASN A 174 -1.67 -8.95 1.82
CA ASN A 174 -1.30 -10.30 2.25
C ASN A 174 -1.60 -10.54 3.73
N HIS A 175 -1.88 -11.80 4.00
CA HIS A 175 -1.85 -12.38 5.34
C HIS A 175 -0.64 -13.33 5.50
N ASP A 176 -0.73 -14.28 6.40
CA ASP A 176 0.31 -15.26 6.71
C ASP A 176 0.32 -16.45 5.73
N PHE A 177 -0.87 -16.86 5.26
CA PHE A 177 -1.01 -18.05 4.43
C PHE A 177 -0.30 -17.96 3.08
N GLU A 178 -0.13 -16.78 2.50
CA GLU A 178 0.56 -16.61 1.24
C GLU A 178 2.05 -16.99 1.33
N PHE A 179 2.62 -16.87 2.51
CA PHE A 179 4.02 -17.19 2.78
C PHE A 179 4.20 -18.61 3.36
N SER A 180 3.22 -19.11 4.11
CA SER A 180 3.27 -20.43 4.76
C SER A 180 2.73 -21.55 3.89
N GLN A 181 1.83 -21.29 2.93
CA GLN A 181 1.19 -22.30 2.09
C GLN A 181 1.77 -22.34 0.67
N LYS A 182 1.59 -23.49 0.03
CA LYS A 182 2.01 -23.75 -1.35
C LYS A 182 0.87 -24.33 -2.18
N LEU A 183 0.82 -23.96 -3.44
CA LEU A 183 0.01 -24.59 -4.47
C LEU A 183 0.94 -25.10 -5.57
N ASN A 184 0.76 -26.38 -5.95
CA ASN A 184 1.62 -27.03 -6.94
C ASN A 184 3.14 -26.88 -6.66
N GLY A 185 3.52 -26.94 -5.36
CA GLY A 185 4.92 -26.83 -4.93
C GLY A 185 5.48 -25.41 -4.82
N GLU A 186 4.77 -24.39 -5.28
CA GLU A 186 5.18 -23.00 -5.26
C GLU A 186 4.45 -22.22 -4.14
N LYS A 187 5.11 -21.27 -3.49
CA LYS A 187 4.49 -20.39 -2.48
C LYS A 187 3.36 -19.58 -3.12
N ILE A 188 2.25 -19.45 -2.41
CA ILE A 188 1.10 -18.65 -2.89
C ILE A 188 1.52 -17.22 -3.21
N PHE A 189 2.35 -16.60 -2.38
CA PHE A 189 2.85 -15.24 -2.63
C PHE A 189 3.61 -15.12 -3.96
N ASP A 190 4.47 -16.09 -4.28
CA ASP A 190 5.25 -16.08 -5.52
C ASP A 190 4.33 -16.25 -6.75
N ILE A 191 3.27 -17.05 -6.63
CA ILE A 191 2.25 -17.19 -7.69
C ILE A 191 1.51 -15.86 -7.91
N ILE A 192 1.13 -15.16 -6.82
CA ILE A 192 0.53 -13.82 -6.92
C ILE A 192 1.45 -12.89 -7.71
N MET A 193 2.70 -12.75 -7.26
CA MET A 193 3.67 -11.81 -7.84
C MET A 193 3.96 -12.05 -9.31
N LYS A 194 3.86 -13.30 -9.78
CA LYS A 194 4.03 -13.70 -11.19
C LYS A 194 2.76 -13.51 -12.03
N SER A 195 1.59 -13.52 -11.40
CA SER A 195 0.31 -13.58 -12.11
C SER A 195 -0.37 -12.21 -12.28
N ILE A 196 -0.10 -11.27 -11.38
CA ILE A 196 -0.70 -9.93 -11.46
C ILE A 196 0.13 -8.99 -12.32
N ASP A 197 -0.56 -8.14 -13.11
CA ASP A 197 0.05 -7.04 -13.85
C ASP A 197 0.34 -5.87 -12.89
N PRO A 198 1.62 -5.48 -12.65
CA PRO A 198 1.96 -4.40 -11.74
C PRO A 198 1.45 -3.02 -12.15
N ASN A 199 1.04 -2.85 -13.41
CA ASN A 199 0.42 -1.61 -13.87
C ASN A 199 -1.06 -1.49 -13.48
N LEU A 200 -1.69 -2.60 -13.10
CA LEU A 200 -3.10 -2.71 -12.79
C LEU A 200 -3.34 -3.04 -11.32
N VAL A 201 -2.51 -3.92 -10.76
CA VAL A 201 -2.67 -4.47 -9.42
C VAL A 201 -1.42 -4.22 -8.58
N VAL A 202 -1.61 -3.65 -7.40
CA VAL A 202 -0.54 -3.49 -6.42
C VAL A 202 -0.63 -4.59 -5.35
N VAL A 203 0.50 -4.91 -4.75
CA VAL A 203 0.52 -5.65 -3.50
C VAL A 203 0.74 -4.66 -2.37
N GLN A 204 -0.23 -4.59 -1.45
CA GLN A 204 -0.04 -3.93 -0.16
C GLN A 204 0.66 -4.93 0.76
N LEU A 205 1.97 -4.75 0.93
CA LEU A 205 2.77 -5.65 1.75
C LEU A 205 2.54 -5.36 3.23
N ASP A 206 1.92 -6.30 3.96
CA ASP A 206 1.87 -6.27 5.42
C ASP A 206 3.07 -7.03 5.99
N MET A 207 3.95 -6.31 6.69
CA MET A 207 5.18 -6.87 7.20
C MET A 207 5.00 -7.71 8.48
N GLY A 208 3.94 -7.49 9.25
CA GLY A 208 3.59 -8.29 10.42
C GLY A 208 2.96 -9.62 10.01
N ASN A 209 1.93 -9.59 9.16
CA ASN A 209 1.29 -10.79 8.64
C ASN A 209 2.29 -11.70 7.88
N LEU A 210 3.16 -11.09 7.10
CA LEU A 210 4.26 -11.80 6.43
C LEU A 210 5.16 -12.51 7.44
N TYR A 211 5.51 -11.84 8.54
CA TYR A 211 6.34 -12.42 9.60
C TYR A 211 5.61 -13.61 10.27
N ASN A 212 4.32 -13.49 10.53
CA ASN A 212 3.47 -14.56 11.02
C ASN A 212 3.47 -15.80 10.09
N GLY A 213 3.55 -15.56 8.78
CA GLY A 213 3.70 -16.59 7.74
C GLY A 213 5.11 -17.23 7.67
N GLY A 214 6.04 -16.80 8.51
CA GLY A 214 7.42 -17.32 8.57
C GLY A 214 8.33 -16.76 7.49
N ALA A 215 7.98 -15.60 6.89
CA ALA A 215 8.84 -14.92 5.93
C ALA A 215 9.56 -13.73 6.57
N ILE A 216 10.59 -13.23 5.88
CA ILE A 216 11.38 -12.07 6.29
C ILE A 216 11.13 -10.95 5.27
N ALA A 217 10.60 -9.82 5.72
CA ALA A 217 10.21 -8.72 4.83
C ALA A 217 11.39 -8.18 4.00
N LEU A 218 12.58 -8.11 4.59
CA LEU A 218 13.81 -7.68 3.88
C LEU A 218 14.12 -8.59 2.69
N ASP A 219 13.93 -9.91 2.82
CA ASP A 219 14.17 -10.87 1.74
C ASP A 219 13.12 -10.73 0.64
N VAL A 220 11.84 -10.59 1.01
CA VAL A 220 10.73 -10.40 0.06
C VAL A 220 10.92 -9.10 -0.76
N ILE A 221 11.31 -7.99 -0.12
CA ILE A 221 11.58 -6.74 -0.81
C ILE A 221 12.79 -6.87 -1.77
N ASN A 222 13.81 -7.63 -1.35
CA ASN A 222 14.97 -7.90 -2.20
C ASN A 222 14.62 -8.78 -3.39
N GLN A 223 13.71 -9.73 -3.24
CA GLN A 223 13.24 -10.63 -4.30
C GLN A 223 12.35 -9.90 -5.31
N TYR A 224 11.54 -8.93 -4.86
CA TYR A 224 10.56 -8.22 -5.68
C TYR A 224 10.74 -6.70 -5.65
N PRO A 225 11.88 -6.16 -6.11
CA PRO A 225 12.15 -4.73 -6.04
C PRO A 225 11.13 -3.92 -6.87
N GLY A 226 10.71 -2.77 -6.33
CA GLY A 226 9.79 -1.86 -7.02
C GLY A 226 8.31 -2.28 -7.03
N ARG A 227 7.94 -3.38 -6.36
CA ARG A 227 6.60 -3.98 -6.45
C ARG A 227 5.63 -3.56 -5.34
N PHE A 228 6.06 -2.79 -4.34
CA PHE A 228 5.29 -2.49 -3.13
C PHE A 228 5.01 -0.99 -3.01
N GLU A 229 4.10 -0.45 -3.83
CA GLU A 229 3.76 0.98 -3.82
C GLU A 229 3.14 1.45 -2.50
N ILE A 230 2.43 0.55 -1.82
CA ILE A 230 1.77 0.74 -0.53
C ILE A 230 2.09 -0.44 0.38
N MET A 231 2.23 -0.19 1.68
CA MET A 231 2.46 -1.25 2.64
C MET A 231 1.79 -0.96 3.98
N HIS A 232 1.49 -2.01 4.73
CA HIS A 232 1.16 -1.93 6.13
C HIS A 232 2.43 -2.02 6.97
N VAL A 233 2.59 -1.02 7.83
CA VAL A 233 3.69 -0.93 8.79
C VAL A 233 3.17 -1.44 10.13
N LYS A 234 3.58 -2.66 10.47
CA LYS A 234 3.11 -3.41 11.62
C LYS A 234 4.29 -4.11 12.29
N ASP A 235 4.43 -3.96 13.59
CA ASP A 235 5.43 -4.66 14.37
C ASP A 235 4.79 -5.73 15.23
N GLU A 236 5.52 -6.79 15.55
CA GLU A 236 5.00 -7.98 16.20
C GLU A 236 5.86 -8.37 17.41
N ILE A 237 5.22 -8.90 18.44
CA ILE A 237 5.88 -9.59 19.57
C ILE A 237 5.36 -11.00 19.70
N ALA A 238 6.09 -11.87 20.38
CA ALA A 238 5.61 -13.21 20.69
C ALA A 238 4.40 -13.14 21.62
N THR A 239 3.32 -13.81 21.24
CA THR A 239 2.09 -13.87 22.05
C THR A 239 2.35 -14.62 23.34
N LYS A 240 1.86 -14.10 24.44
CA LYS A 240 1.98 -14.73 25.76
C LYS A 240 0.90 -15.79 26.01
N SER A 241 -0.20 -15.72 25.27
CA SER A 241 -1.35 -16.63 25.42
C SER A 241 -2.20 -16.62 24.13
N GLY A 242 -2.91 -17.70 23.87
CA GLY A 242 -3.79 -17.82 22.69
C GLY A 242 -3.26 -18.78 21.64
N ASN A 243 -3.92 -18.82 20.48
CA ASN A 243 -3.59 -19.73 19.36
C ASN A 243 -2.62 -19.08 18.35
N GLU A 244 -2.47 -17.77 18.36
CA GLU A 244 -1.55 -17.05 17.50
C GLU A 244 -0.15 -17.02 18.09
N LYS A 245 0.87 -17.11 17.26
CA LYS A 245 2.28 -17.09 17.70
C LYS A 245 2.75 -15.68 18.03
N PHE A 246 2.22 -14.72 17.34
CA PHE A 246 2.62 -13.31 17.45
C PHE A 246 1.37 -12.43 17.54
N GLU A 247 1.56 -11.27 18.14
CA GLU A 247 0.57 -10.19 18.22
C GLU A 247 1.22 -8.85 17.94
N SER A 248 0.47 -7.91 17.38
CA SER A 248 1.03 -6.60 17.03
C SER A 248 1.34 -5.76 18.26
N THR A 249 2.35 -4.92 18.13
CA THR A 249 2.82 -4.00 19.17
C THR A 249 3.16 -2.64 18.58
N ILE A 250 3.51 -1.67 19.43
CA ILE A 250 4.00 -0.34 19.02
C ILE A 250 5.25 -0.51 18.15
N LEU A 251 5.32 0.25 17.07
CA LEU A 251 6.42 0.23 16.11
C LEU A 251 7.78 0.40 16.79
N GLY A 252 8.72 -0.49 16.48
CA GLY A 252 10.06 -0.49 17.04
C GLY A 252 10.19 -1.12 18.43
N GLU A 253 9.10 -1.58 19.04
CA GLU A 253 9.10 -2.35 20.28
C GLU A 253 9.05 -3.87 20.02
N GLY A 254 8.86 -4.27 18.77
CA GLY A 254 8.72 -5.65 18.33
C GLY A 254 9.99 -6.28 17.77
N ILE A 255 9.79 -7.38 17.06
CA ILE A 255 10.84 -8.25 16.53
C ILE A 255 10.94 -8.26 15.00
N VAL A 256 10.09 -7.49 14.29
CA VAL A 256 10.02 -7.49 12.82
C VAL A 256 11.13 -6.65 12.17
N ASP A 257 11.92 -5.91 12.95
CA ASP A 257 12.93 -4.95 12.47
C ASP A 257 12.34 -3.86 11.56
N THR A 258 11.15 -3.42 11.93
CA THR A 258 10.23 -2.54 11.18
C THR A 258 10.93 -1.31 10.58
N LYS A 259 11.83 -0.67 11.34
CA LYS A 259 12.58 0.49 10.86
C LYS A 259 13.42 0.17 9.63
N LYS A 260 14.17 -0.95 9.66
CA LYS A 260 15.00 -1.35 8.50
C LYS A 260 14.14 -1.72 7.29
N VAL A 261 12.99 -2.34 7.54
CA VAL A 261 12.04 -2.67 6.46
C VAL A 261 11.54 -1.38 5.81
N VAL A 262 11.10 -0.38 6.57
CA VAL A 262 10.65 0.93 6.07
C VAL A 262 11.77 1.64 5.29
N GLU A 263 13.00 1.63 5.80
CA GLU A 263 14.15 2.22 5.11
C GLU A 263 14.47 1.50 3.78
N LEU A 264 14.42 0.17 3.75
CA LEU A 264 14.68 -0.61 2.54
C LEU A 264 13.58 -0.40 1.49
N THR A 265 12.31 -0.36 1.90
CA THR A 265 11.19 -0.15 0.98
C THR A 265 11.21 1.22 0.33
N ALA A 266 11.65 2.24 1.05
CA ALA A 266 11.82 3.58 0.51
C ALA A 266 12.90 3.65 -0.60
N ILE A 267 13.89 2.77 -0.55
CA ILE A 267 15.02 2.74 -1.50
C ILE A 267 14.76 1.74 -2.62
N LYS A 268 14.28 0.56 -2.29
CA LYS A 268 14.22 -0.60 -3.18
C LYS A 268 12.80 -1.12 -3.43
N GLY A 269 11.89 -0.96 -2.47
CA GLY A 269 10.52 -1.49 -2.56
C GLY A 269 9.61 -0.73 -3.52
N GLY A 270 9.92 0.52 -3.82
CA GLY A 270 9.07 1.42 -4.60
C GLY A 270 7.93 2.03 -3.76
N THR A 271 8.01 1.92 -2.44
CA THR A 271 6.93 2.32 -1.52
C THR A 271 6.82 3.84 -1.44
N ARG A 272 5.58 4.30 -1.60
CA ARG A 272 5.19 5.72 -1.54
C ARG A 272 4.15 5.99 -0.45
N CYS A 273 3.54 4.92 0.09
CA CYS A 273 2.50 5.02 1.10
C CYS A 273 2.72 3.96 2.18
N TYR A 274 2.81 4.42 3.41
CA TYR A 274 3.01 3.64 4.63
C TYR A 274 1.75 3.76 5.48
N ILE A 275 1.01 2.68 5.63
CA ILE A 275 -0.20 2.63 6.44
C ILE A 275 0.11 1.91 7.75
N ILE A 276 0.05 2.63 8.84
CA ILE A 276 0.24 2.07 10.18
C ILE A 276 -0.94 1.15 10.50
N GLU A 277 -0.68 -0.05 10.98
CA GLU A 277 -1.70 -0.95 11.51
C GLU A 277 -1.22 -1.61 12.80
N GLN A 278 -2.05 -1.57 13.83
CA GLN A 278 -1.86 -2.29 15.07
C GLN A 278 -3.19 -2.86 15.54
N GLU A 279 -3.23 -4.15 15.89
CA GLU A 279 -4.48 -4.87 16.19
C GLU A 279 -4.56 -5.34 17.64
N SER A 280 -3.41 -5.40 18.34
CA SER A 280 -3.28 -5.71 19.77
C SER A 280 -2.64 -4.53 20.48
N TYR A 281 -3.09 -4.24 21.69
CA TYR A 281 -2.74 -2.98 22.38
C TYR A 281 -2.14 -3.21 23.78
N GLY A 282 -2.11 -4.46 24.27
CA GLY A 282 -1.66 -4.79 25.62
C GLY A 282 -2.52 -4.09 26.69
N ASP A 283 -1.90 -3.31 27.53
CA ASP A 283 -2.54 -2.50 28.57
C ASP A 283 -2.92 -1.07 28.11
N LYS A 284 -2.73 -0.75 26.85
CA LYS A 284 -2.94 0.59 26.29
C LYS A 284 -4.28 0.68 25.52
N THR A 285 -4.68 1.90 25.19
CA THR A 285 -5.83 2.10 24.31
C THR A 285 -5.41 2.12 22.83
N PRO A 286 -6.30 1.75 21.89
CA PRO A 286 -6.02 1.86 20.45
C PRO A 286 -5.55 3.25 20.04
N MET A 287 -6.19 4.30 20.55
CA MET A 287 -5.82 5.69 20.24
C MET A 287 -4.45 6.09 20.79
N TYR A 288 -4.04 5.56 21.95
CA TYR A 288 -2.68 5.74 22.46
C TYR A 288 -1.65 5.12 21.53
N CYS A 289 -1.87 3.87 21.13
CA CYS A 289 -0.98 3.16 20.20
C CYS A 289 -0.89 3.88 18.85
N ALA A 290 -2.03 4.28 18.27
CA ALA A 290 -2.07 5.05 17.03
C ALA A 290 -1.23 6.34 17.10
N LYS A 291 -1.25 7.04 18.25
CA LYS A 291 -0.42 8.24 18.44
C LYS A 291 1.07 7.88 18.56
N ALA A 292 1.40 6.85 19.33
CA ALA A 292 2.78 6.41 19.53
C ALA A 292 3.41 5.98 18.19
N ASP A 293 2.70 5.20 17.40
CA ASP A 293 3.16 4.74 16.08
C ASP A 293 3.41 5.89 15.10
N LEU A 294 2.52 6.87 15.07
CA LEU A 294 2.72 8.07 14.26
C LEU A 294 3.98 8.85 14.69
N ASP A 295 4.22 8.97 15.99
CA ASP A 295 5.39 9.67 16.49
C ASP A 295 6.69 8.92 16.16
N ILE A 296 6.65 7.59 16.18
CA ILE A 296 7.78 6.74 15.74
C ILE A 296 8.04 6.93 14.24
N MET A 297 7.02 6.91 13.38
CA MET A 297 7.19 7.16 11.95
C MET A 297 7.78 8.56 11.69
N LYS A 298 7.32 9.59 12.40
CA LYS A 298 7.91 10.94 12.34
C LYS A 298 9.38 10.96 12.79
N LYS A 299 9.73 10.23 13.86
CA LYS A 299 11.10 10.09 14.35
C LYS A 299 12.00 9.37 13.32
N TRP A 300 11.45 8.48 12.51
CA TRP A 300 12.16 7.81 11.41
C TRP A 300 12.25 8.67 10.14
N GLY A 301 11.64 9.87 10.14
CA GLY A 301 11.76 10.85 9.04
C GLY A 301 10.64 10.82 8.01
N HIS A 302 9.55 10.16 8.36
CA HIS A 302 8.33 10.06 7.55
C HIS A 302 7.23 11.00 7.99
#